data_4e59972e1caa0ed7f9631ca456a7a92a
#
_entry.id   4e59972e1caa0ed7f9631ca456a7a92a
#
_cell.length_a   1.000
_cell.length_b   1.000
_cell.length_c   1.000
_cell.angle_alpha   90.00
_cell.angle_beta   90.00
_cell.angle_gamma   90.00
#
_symmetry.space_group_name_H-M   'P 1'
#
loop_
_entity.id
_entity.type
_entity.pdbx_description
1 polymer ?
#
loop_
_entity_poly.entity_id
_entity_poly.type
_entity_poly.pdbx_seq_one_letter_code
_entity_poly.pdbx_strand_id
1 'polypeptide(L)' 'MLPCDARQTKKLVELLVDYPEPVYVRVGRAAVPDVYENDDFDFAIGKANMLLDGTDLTIIGTGETDTTHVRRL' A
#
# COMPACT_ATOMS: atom_id res chain seq x y z
N MET A 1 -5.66 2.23 8.77
CA MET A 1 -5.00 1.69 7.56
C MET A 1 -4.44 2.82 6.72
N LEU A 2 -3.32 2.59 6.08
CA LEU A 2 -2.56 3.62 5.34
C LEU A 2 -2.17 3.07 3.97
N PRO A 3 -3.02 3.17 2.96
CA PRO A 3 -2.64 2.74 1.60
C PRO A 3 -1.52 3.64 1.04
N CYS A 4 -0.65 3.07 0.22
CA CYS A 4 0.54 3.79 -0.26
C CYS A 4 0.30 4.55 -1.56
N ASP A 5 -0.63 4.13 -2.39
CA ASP A 5 -0.92 4.77 -3.66
C ASP A 5 -2.39 4.63 -4.05
N ALA A 6 -2.75 5.17 -5.20
CA ALA A 6 -4.14 5.15 -5.67
C ALA A 6 -4.65 3.73 -5.95
N ARG A 7 -3.80 2.86 -6.48
CA ARG A 7 -4.19 1.48 -6.80
C ARG A 7 -4.47 0.68 -5.53
N GLN A 8 -3.63 0.83 -4.52
CA GLN A 8 -3.84 0.16 -3.23
C GLN A 8 -5.06 0.73 -2.51
N THR A 9 -5.29 2.05 -2.60
CA THR A 9 -6.48 2.68 -2.04
C THR A 9 -7.76 2.11 -2.67
N LYS A 10 -7.77 1.94 -3.97
CA LYS A 10 -8.92 1.37 -4.67
C LYS A 10 -9.22 -0.05 -4.19
N LYS A 11 -8.20 -0.89 -4.08
CA LYS A 11 -8.38 -2.26 -3.57
C LYS A 11 -8.85 -2.28 -2.11
N LEU A 12 -8.31 -1.38 -1.29
CA LEU A 12 -8.73 -1.26 0.10
C LEU A 12 -10.22 -0.91 0.20
N VAL A 13 -10.69 0.08 -0.57
CA VAL A 13 -12.09 0.49 -0.56
C VAL A 13 -13.00 -0.67 -0.97
N GLU A 14 -12.62 -1.43 -1.99
CA GLU A 14 -13.38 -2.60 -2.42
C GLU A 14 -13.50 -3.66 -1.31
N LEU A 15 -12.42 -3.89 -0.56
CA LEU A 15 -12.43 -4.83 0.56
C LEU A 15 -13.28 -4.34 1.73
N LEU A 16 -13.33 -3.02 1.97
CA LEU A 16 -14.07 -2.47 3.10
C LEU A 16 -15.58 -2.55 2.93
N VAL A 17 -16.09 -2.72 1.72
CA VAL A 17 -17.54 -2.83 1.47
C VAL A 17 -18.15 -3.96 2.32
N ASP A 18 -17.47 -5.08 2.44
CA ASP A 18 -17.95 -6.26 3.17
C ASP A 18 -17.25 -6.46 4.52
N TYR A 19 -16.44 -5.50 4.96
CA TYR A 19 -15.68 -5.63 6.20
C TYR A 19 -16.62 -5.39 7.40
N PRO A 20 -16.67 -6.31 8.38
CA PRO A 20 -17.68 -6.26 9.43
C PRO A 20 -17.39 -5.29 10.57
N GLU A 21 -16.20 -4.73 10.65
CA GLU A 21 -15.77 -3.89 11.76
C GLU A 21 -15.52 -2.46 11.29
N PRO A 22 -15.62 -1.45 12.19
CA PRO A 22 -15.23 -0.09 11.88
C PRO A 22 -13.74 -0.01 11.53
N VAL A 23 -13.40 0.82 10.53
CA VAL A 23 -12.02 0.97 10.06
C VAL A 23 -11.70 2.44 9.91
N TYR A 24 -10.54 2.84 10.42
CA TYR A 24 -9.98 4.16 10.19
C TYR A 24 -9.00 4.07 9.02
N VAL A 25 -9.23 4.88 7.99
CA VAL A 25 -8.34 4.94 6.83
C VAL A 25 -7.77 6.35 6.73
N ARG A 26 -6.44 6.46 6.69
CA ARG A 26 -5.77 7.74 6.51
C ARG A 26 -5.10 7.77 5.15
N VAL A 27 -5.37 8.83 4.39
CA VAL A 27 -4.75 9.07 3.09
C VAL A 27 -4.08 10.43 3.09
N GLY A 28 -3.01 10.57 2.29
CA GLY A 28 -2.33 11.83 2.14
C GLY A 28 -3.09 12.78 1.24
N ARG A 29 -2.83 14.06 1.40
CA ARG A 29 -3.45 15.09 0.55
C ARG A 29 -2.73 15.27 -0.78
N ALA A 30 -1.39 15.13 -0.77
CA ALA A 30 -0.60 15.32 -1.97
C ALA A 30 -0.75 14.13 -2.92
N ALA A 31 -0.67 14.40 -4.22
CA ALA A 31 -0.60 13.33 -5.21
C ALA A 31 0.75 12.62 -5.10
N VAL A 32 0.73 11.30 -5.11
CA VAL A 32 1.95 10.48 -5.06
C VAL A 32 2.00 9.58 -6.29
N PRO A 33 3.21 9.23 -6.78
CA PRO A 33 3.33 8.27 -7.88
C PRO A 33 2.84 6.90 -7.47
N ASP A 34 2.34 6.12 -8.44
CA ASP A 34 1.94 4.76 -8.19
C ASP A 34 3.15 3.88 -7.89
N VAL A 35 3.10 3.15 -6.79
CA VAL A 35 4.08 2.13 -6.44
C VAL A 35 3.84 0.88 -7.27
N TYR A 36 2.58 0.52 -7.47
CA TYR A 36 2.18 -0.63 -8.28
C TYR A 36 1.93 -0.17 -9.71
N GLU A 37 2.51 -0.86 -10.68
CA GLU A 37 2.40 -0.49 -12.10
C GLU A 37 1.05 -0.84 -12.72
N ASN A 38 0.33 -1.82 -12.12
CA ASN A 38 -0.97 -2.27 -12.60
C ASN A 38 -1.79 -2.77 -11.41
N ASP A 39 -2.99 -3.27 -11.69
CA ASP A 39 -3.88 -3.80 -10.66
C ASP A 39 -3.66 -5.29 -10.34
N ASP A 40 -2.63 -5.91 -10.90
CA ASP A 40 -2.33 -7.34 -10.76
C ASP A 40 -1.49 -7.64 -9.52
N PHE A 41 -1.85 -7.10 -8.39
CA PHE A 41 -1.19 -7.43 -7.13
C PHE A 41 -2.22 -7.91 -6.11
N ASP A 42 -1.79 -8.82 -5.27
CA ASP A 42 -2.62 -9.31 -4.18
C ASP A 42 -2.69 -8.28 -3.06
N PHE A 43 -3.87 -8.06 -2.54
CA PHE A 43 -4.05 -7.18 -1.40
C PHE A 43 -5.04 -7.79 -0.43
N ALA A 44 -4.62 -7.96 0.82
CA ALA A 44 -5.47 -8.46 1.89
C ALA A 44 -5.19 -7.69 3.16
N ILE A 45 -6.24 -7.41 3.94
CA ILE A 45 -6.10 -6.74 5.22
C ILE A 45 -5.33 -7.66 6.18
N GLY A 46 -4.32 -7.11 6.83
CA GLY A 46 -3.48 -7.86 7.76
C GLY A 46 -2.27 -8.53 7.13
N LYS A 47 -2.03 -8.33 5.84
CA LYS A 47 -0.85 -8.89 5.16
C LYS A 47 0.03 -7.79 4.59
N ALA A 48 1.33 -7.98 4.70
CA ALA A 48 2.31 -7.11 4.05
C ALA A 48 2.55 -7.58 2.62
N ASN A 49 2.81 -6.63 1.73
CA ASN A 49 3.17 -6.92 0.35
C ASN A 49 4.67 -6.71 0.15
N MET A 50 5.32 -7.67 -0.50
CA MET A 50 6.73 -7.52 -0.87
C MET A 50 6.82 -6.76 -2.19
N LEU A 51 7.44 -5.58 -2.17
CA LEU A 51 7.61 -4.75 -3.35
C LEU A 51 8.92 -5.02 -4.07
N LEU A 52 9.98 -5.23 -3.32
CA LEU A 52 11.32 -5.53 -3.85
C LEU A 52 11.93 -6.66 -3.03
N ASP A 53 12.54 -7.62 -3.71
CA ASP A 53 13.21 -8.74 -3.06
C ASP A 53 14.71 -8.44 -2.91
N GLY A 54 15.32 -8.99 -1.88
CA GLY A 54 16.74 -8.81 -1.61
C GLY A 54 17.20 -9.66 -0.44
N THR A 55 18.50 -9.59 -0.13
CA THR A 55 19.12 -10.45 0.88
C THR A 55 19.88 -9.71 1.99
N ASP A 56 20.20 -8.42 1.80
CA ASP A 56 21.08 -7.71 2.72
C ASP A 56 20.35 -7.11 3.92
N LEU A 57 19.15 -6.56 3.69
CA LEU A 57 18.35 -5.97 4.75
C LEU A 57 16.87 -5.96 4.37
N THR A 58 16.04 -5.67 5.36
CA THR A 58 14.60 -5.52 5.15
C THR A 58 14.16 -4.12 5.53
N ILE A 59 13.44 -3.45 4.63
CA ILE A 59 12.84 -2.15 4.89
C ILE A 59 11.31 -2.33 4.90
N ILE A 60 10.67 -1.92 5.99
CA ILE A 60 9.21 -1.99 6.12
C ILE A 60 8.69 -0.56 6.08
N GLY A 61 7.86 -0.26 5.08
CA GLY A 61 7.24 1.05 4.92
C GLY A 61 5.72 0.96 4.99
N THR A 62 5.09 2.07 5.27
CA THR A 62 3.63 2.15 5.28
C THR A 62 3.19 3.50 4.71
N GLY A 63 2.05 3.50 4.01
CA GLY A 63 1.51 4.72 3.42
C GLY A 63 2.44 5.31 2.37
N GLU A 64 2.58 6.62 2.37
CA GLU A 64 3.38 7.34 1.37
C GLU A 64 4.87 7.07 1.47
N THR A 65 5.36 6.53 2.58
CA THR A 65 6.78 6.21 2.74
C THR A 65 7.23 5.11 1.80
N ASP A 66 6.34 4.23 1.36
CA ASP A 66 6.65 3.19 0.39
C ASP A 66 7.18 3.79 -0.92
N THR A 67 6.56 4.85 -1.39
CA THR A 67 7.03 5.55 -2.61
C THR A 67 8.44 6.06 -2.45
N THR A 68 8.75 6.67 -1.30
CA THR A 68 10.08 7.20 -1.02
C THR A 68 11.15 6.10 -1.04
N HIS A 69 10.88 4.99 -0.37
CA HIS A 69 11.84 3.88 -0.29
C HIS A 69 12.06 3.21 -1.65
N VAL A 70 11.00 2.92 -2.38
CA VAL A 70 11.09 2.26 -3.69
C VAL A 70 11.87 3.12 -4.68
N ARG A 71 11.68 4.43 -4.67
CA ARG A 71 12.36 5.34 -5.59
C ARG A 71 13.85 5.48 -5.31
N ARG A 72 14.29 5.26 -4.08
CA ARG A 72 15.70 5.36 -3.69
C ARG A 72 16.48 4.06 -3.87
N LEU A 73 15.80 2.96 -4.03
CA LEU A 73 16.42 1.67 -4.25
C LEU A 73 16.65 1.41 -5.73
#